data_c6a076a1c9c8b31f5fca835cd056283b
#
_entry.id   c6a076a1c9c8b31f5fca835cd056283b
#
_cell.length_a   1.000
_cell.length_b   1.000
_cell.length_c   1.000
_cell.angle_alpha   90.00
_cell.angle_beta   90.00
_cell.angle_gamma   90.00
#
_symmetry.space_group_name_H-M   'P 1'
#
loop_
_entity.id
_entity.type
_entity.pdbx_description
1 polymer ?
#
loop_
_entity_poly.entity_id
_entity_poly.type
_entity_poly.pdbx_seq_one_letter_code
_entity_poly.pdbx_strand_id
1 'polypeptide(L)'
;MRIERRTTTADTSPYDAIEFRTTRSEIRNPDGSTVFALDGIEVPAQWSQVAADVLAQKYFRKAGVPTRLKPVEEPGVPEFLWRRVADDAALEELPKAERFGSEKSARQVFDRLAGAWTYWGWKGKYFGSVEDARAFYDELRFMLAKQIAAPNSPQWFNTGLYWAYGINGPSQGHFYVDFESGKLVKSKSAYEHPQPHACFIQSVADDLVNEGGIMDLWVREARLFKYGSGTGSNFSKLRGENEALSGGGKSSGLMSFLKIGDRAAGAIKSGGTTRRAAKMVVVDVDHPDIEAFIDWKVKEEEKVAALVAGSKIVKKALKAI
;
A
#
# COMPACT_ATOMS: atom_id res chain seq x y z
N MET A 1 -23.88 15.53 -3.99
CA MET A 1 -24.52 14.27 -4.43
C MET A 1 -25.60 13.88 -3.43
N ARG A 2 -26.69 13.30 -3.91
CA ARG A 2 -27.69 12.65 -3.09
C ARG A 2 -27.38 11.15 -3.04
N ILE A 3 -27.34 10.57 -1.85
CA ILE A 3 -27.02 9.16 -1.62
C ILE A 3 -28.27 8.45 -1.08
N GLU A 4 -28.77 7.49 -1.82
CA GLU A 4 -29.86 6.63 -1.36
C GLU A 4 -29.32 5.40 -0.65
N ARG A 5 -29.88 5.09 0.53
CA ARG A 5 -29.59 3.85 1.22
C ARG A 5 -30.19 2.67 0.43
N ARG A 6 -29.37 1.65 0.19
CA ARG A 6 -29.79 0.43 -0.52
C ARG A 6 -29.67 -0.82 0.32
N THR A 7 -28.70 -0.85 1.23
CA THR A 7 -28.35 -2.02 2.04
C THR A 7 -28.35 -1.71 3.53
N THR A 8 -28.45 -0.44 3.91
CA THR A 8 -28.44 0.00 5.29
C THR A 8 -29.68 0.80 5.65
N THR A 9 -30.02 0.84 6.95
CA THR A 9 -31.15 1.62 7.48
C THR A 9 -30.58 2.80 8.28
N ALA A 10 -31.26 3.94 8.24
CA ALA A 10 -30.91 5.08 9.07
C ALA A 10 -30.98 4.72 10.56
N ASP A 11 -30.13 5.35 11.37
CA ASP A 11 -30.06 5.21 12.82
C ASP A 11 -29.74 3.80 13.33
N THR A 12 -29.30 2.89 12.45
CA THR A 12 -28.83 1.56 12.82
C THR A 12 -27.39 1.35 12.36
N SER A 13 -26.63 0.53 13.10
CA SER A 13 -25.28 0.19 12.65
C SER A 13 -25.32 -0.69 11.39
N PRO A 14 -24.53 -0.41 10.36
CA PRO A 14 -24.42 -1.29 9.19
C PRO A 14 -23.93 -2.69 9.53
N TYR A 15 -23.39 -2.88 10.75
CA TYR A 15 -22.89 -4.18 11.22
C TYR A 15 -23.94 -5.00 11.95
N ASP A 16 -25.10 -4.44 12.33
CA ASP A 16 -26.14 -5.16 13.11
C ASP A 16 -26.70 -6.35 12.33
N ALA A 17 -26.72 -6.26 11.01
CA ALA A 17 -27.15 -7.35 10.11
C ALA A 17 -25.99 -8.31 9.73
N ILE A 18 -24.81 -8.18 10.35
CA ILE A 18 -23.61 -8.95 10.02
C ILE A 18 -23.09 -9.64 11.28
N GLU A 19 -23.11 -10.95 11.27
CA GLU A 19 -22.46 -11.74 12.32
C GLU A 19 -20.93 -11.62 12.18
N PHE A 20 -20.24 -11.46 13.32
CA PHE A 20 -18.79 -11.46 13.41
C PHE A 20 -18.29 -12.64 14.23
N ARG A 21 -17.12 -13.16 13.85
CA ARG A 21 -16.44 -14.23 14.58
C ARG A 21 -15.04 -13.82 14.97
N THR A 22 -14.54 -14.38 16.06
CA THR A 22 -13.13 -14.29 16.44
C THR A 22 -12.37 -15.46 15.87
N THR A 23 -11.19 -15.21 15.32
CA THR A 23 -10.32 -16.23 14.73
C THR A 23 -8.85 -15.90 14.99
N ARG A 24 -7.98 -16.82 14.61
CA ARG A 24 -6.51 -16.69 14.63
C ARG A 24 -5.99 -16.67 13.21
N SER A 25 -4.96 -15.86 12.95
CA SER A 25 -4.18 -15.91 11.71
C SER A 25 -2.75 -16.34 12.03
N GLU A 26 -2.23 -17.32 11.31
CA GLU A 26 -0.90 -17.87 11.53
C GLU A 26 -0.20 -18.20 10.20
N ILE A 27 1.11 -17.89 10.12
CA ILE A 27 1.99 -18.37 9.05
C ILE A 27 3.09 -19.19 9.68
N ARG A 28 3.28 -20.42 9.18
CA ARG A 28 4.37 -21.30 9.56
C ARG A 28 5.31 -21.57 8.40
N ASN A 29 6.59 -21.72 8.71
CA ASN A 29 7.58 -22.24 7.78
C ASN A 29 7.40 -23.75 7.59
N PRO A 30 7.98 -24.34 6.53
CA PRO A 30 7.99 -25.79 6.33
C PRO A 30 8.62 -26.59 7.47
N ASP A 31 9.49 -25.97 8.27
CA ASP A 31 10.11 -26.58 9.47
C ASP A 31 9.21 -26.51 10.72
N GLY A 32 7.99 -25.95 10.60
CA GLY A 32 7.03 -25.79 11.69
C GLY A 32 7.21 -24.52 12.53
N SER A 33 8.27 -23.75 12.32
CA SER A 33 8.45 -22.48 13.05
C SER A 33 7.41 -21.43 12.63
N THR A 34 6.90 -20.68 13.60
CA THR A 34 5.90 -19.63 13.36
C THR A 34 6.59 -18.35 12.88
N VAL A 35 6.21 -17.89 11.69
CA VAL A 35 6.66 -16.62 11.11
C VAL A 35 5.79 -15.45 11.58
N PHE A 36 4.50 -15.71 11.72
CA PHE A 36 3.50 -14.71 12.13
C PHE A 36 2.37 -15.43 12.85
N ALA A 37 1.92 -14.86 13.95
CA ALA A 37 0.70 -15.28 14.63
C ALA A 37 -0.01 -14.05 15.20
N LEU A 38 -1.30 -13.99 15.03
CA LEU A 38 -2.16 -12.97 15.62
C LEU A 38 -3.46 -13.64 16.07
N ASP A 39 -3.67 -13.63 17.39
CA ASP A 39 -4.86 -14.18 18.03
C ASP A 39 -5.92 -13.10 18.22
N GLY A 40 -7.18 -13.53 18.35
CA GLY A 40 -8.28 -12.66 18.72
C GLY A 40 -8.64 -11.65 17.62
N ILE A 41 -8.44 -11.98 16.35
CA ILE A 41 -8.87 -11.15 15.23
C ILE A 41 -10.37 -11.32 14.99
N GLU A 42 -11.08 -10.20 14.89
CA GLU A 42 -12.51 -10.17 14.61
C GLU A 42 -12.76 -9.89 13.13
N VAL A 43 -13.52 -10.76 12.47
CA VAL A 43 -13.90 -10.64 11.06
C VAL A 43 -15.38 -11.03 10.87
N PRO A 44 -16.04 -10.60 9.77
CA PRO A 44 -17.37 -11.11 9.44
C PRO A 44 -17.36 -12.64 9.38
N ALA A 45 -18.36 -13.29 9.99
CA ALA A 45 -18.40 -14.74 10.14
C ALA A 45 -18.37 -15.49 8.81
N GLN A 46 -18.94 -14.88 7.77
CA GLN A 46 -19.00 -15.44 6.41
C GLN A 46 -17.65 -15.41 5.65
N TRP A 47 -16.64 -14.65 6.14
CA TRP A 47 -15.35 -14.58 5.47
C TRP A 47 -14.60 -15.90 5.57
N SER A 48 -13.98 -16.31 4.46
CA SER A 48 -13.08 -17.45 4.47
C SER A 48 -11.89 -17.20 5.38
N GLN A 49 -11.24 -18.25 5.86
CA GLN A 49 -10.01 -18.12 6.65
C GLN A 49 -8.91 -17.40 5.86
N VAL A 50 -8.82 -17.66 4.55
CA VAL A 50 -7.85 -16.98 3.66
C VAL A 50 -8.10 -15.47 3.63
N ALA A 51 -9.36 -15.02 3.55
CA ALA A 51 -9.68 -13.59 3.58
C ALA A 51 -9.31 -12.96 4.93
N ALA A 52 -9.59 -13.64 6.04
CA ALA A 52 -9.20 -13.21 7.38
C ALA A 52 -7.67 -13.12 7.53
N ASP A 53 -6.93 -14.10 7.01
CA ASP A 53 -5.47 -14.14 7.04
C ASP A 53 -4.86 -13.01 6.21
N VAL A 54 -5.38 -12.75 5.01
CA VAL A 54 -4.93 -11.64 4.16
C VAL A 54 -5.15 -10.30 4.86
N LEU A 55 -6.34 -10.08 5.45
CA LEU A 55 -6.63 -8.86 6.19
C LEU A 55 -5.64 -8.66 7.36
N ALA A 56 -5.48 -9.68 8.21
CA ALA A 56 -4.64 -9.60 9.39
C ALA A 56 -3.15 -9.44 9.05
N GLN A 57 -2.68 -10.18 8.06
CA GLN A 57 -1.24 -10.19 7.71
C GLN A 57 -0.81 -8.99 6.88
N LYS A 58 -1.68 -8.48 6.01
CA LYS A 58 -1.34 -7.46 5.02
C LYS A 58 -1.88 -6.08 5.35
N TYR A 59 -3.08 -5.98 5.91
CA TYR A 59 -3.85 -4.75 5.95
C TYR A 59 -4.11 -4.18 7.34
N PHE A 60 -4.08 -4.97 8.40
CA PHE A 60 -4.10 -4.44 9.76
C PHE A 60 -2.89 -3.56 10.03
N ARG A 61 -3.12 -2.39 10.62
CA ARG A 61 -2.02 -1.60 11.19
C ARG A 61 -1.43 -2.35 12.38
N LYS A 62 -0.16 -2.69 12.29
CA LYS A 62 0.51 -3.62 13.22
C LYS A 62 1.05 -2.96 14.48
N ALA A 63 1.24 -1.65 14.47
CA ALA A 63 1.81 -0.93 15.60
C ALA A 63 1.38 0.54 15.60
N GLY A 64 1.44 1.16 16.77
CA GLY A 64 1.19 2.59 16.93
C GLY A 64 -0.29 2.98 16.92
N VAL A 65 -1.22 2.02 17.03
CA VAL A 65 -2.65 2.30 17.20
C VAL A 65 -2.92 2.62 18.68
N PRO A 66 -3.34 3.85 19.03
CA PRO A 66 -3.63 4.21 20.40
C PRO A 66 -4.80 3.39 20.96
N THR A 67 -4.69 2.92 22.19
CA THR A 67 -5.77 2.16 22.87
C THR A 67 -6.81 3.07 23.49
N ARG A 68 -6.53 4.37 23.62
CA ARG A 68 -7.45 5.41 24.03
C ARG A 68 -7.41 6.53 23.01
N LEU A 69 -8.58 6.92 22.54
CA LEU A 69 -8.76 7.93 21.50
C LEU A 69 -9.75 9.00 21.98
N LYS A 70 -9.49 10.23 21.60
CA LYS A 70 -10.44 11.34 21.75
C LYS A 70 -10.76 11.97 20.40
N PRO A 71 -12.01 12.46 20.23
CA PRO A 71 -12.39 13.21 19.05
C PRO A 71 -11.69 14.57 19.02
N VAL A 72 -11.47 15.06 17.80
CA VAL A 72 -11.02 16.43 17.53
C VAL A 72 -12.19 17.16 16.89
N GLU A 73 -12.83 18.05 17.66
CA GLU A 73 -13.92 18.86 17.18
C GLU A 73 -13.45 19.73 16.01
N GLU A 74 -14.22 19.73 14.93
CA GLU A 74 -13.93 20.50 13.74
C GLU A 74 -15.18 21.28 13.29
N PRO A 75 -15.17 22.63 13.34
CA PRO A 75 -16.32 23.43 12.93
C PRO A 75 -16.77 23.13 11.51
N GLY A 76 -18.07 22.96 11.30
CA GLY A 76 -18.66 22.67 10.00
C GLY A 76 -18.52 21.20 9.53
N VAL A 77 -17.92 20.34 10.34
CA VAL A 77 -17.87 18.89 10.11
C VAL A 77 -18.82 18.17 11.06
N PRO A 78 -19.71 17.30 10.58
CA PRO A 78 -20.57 16.50 11.44
C PRO A 78 -19.77 15.67 12.45
N GLU A 79 -20.27 15.53 13.68
CA GLU A 79 -19.60 14.85 14.78
C GLU A 79 -19.09 13.44 14.41
N PHE A 80 -19.87 12.65 13.70
CA PHE A 80 -19.49 11.29 13.30
C PHE A 80 -18.29 11.24 12.32
N LEU A 81 -17.92 12.38 11.72
CA LEU A 81 -16.76 12.54 10.85
C LEU A 81 -15.57 13.22 11.53
N TRP A 82 -15.68 13.60 12.81
CA TRP A 82 -14.54 14.17 13.50
C TRP A 82 -13.39 13.17 13.56
N ARG A 83 -12.20 13.69 13.29
CA ARG A 83 -10.97 12.91 13.41
C ARG A 83 -10.77 12.49 14.88
N ARG A 84 -9.98 11.43 15.06
CA ARG A 84 -9.61 10.96 16.39
C ARG A 84 -8.08 10.97 16.51
N VAL A 85 -7.64 11.29 17.72
CA VAL A 85 -6.21 11.28 18.08
C VAL A 85 -6.02 10.52 19.38
N ALA A 86 -4.78 10.18 19.70
CA ALA A 86 -4.42 9.64 20.99
C ALA A 86 -4.93 10.57 22.11
N ASP A 87 -5.58 10.00 23.11
CA ASP A 87 -5.90 10.69 24.36
C ASP A 87 -4.72 10.47 25.31
N ASP A 88 -3.75 11.38 25.27
CA ASP A 88 -2.51 11.25 26.04
C ASP A 88 -2.77 11.14 27.53
N ALA A 89 -3.74 11.89 28.08
CA ALA A 89 -4.09 11.83 29.49
C ALA A 89 -4.60 10.44 29.89
N ALA A 90 -5.54 9.89 29.12
CA ALA A 90 -6.08 8.55 29.39
C ALA A 90 -5.04 7.44 29.11
N LEU A 91 -4.09 7.67 28.18
CA LEU A 91 -3.00 6.74 27.91
C LEU A 91 -1.95 6.73 29.03
N GLU A 92 -1.69 7.86 29.69
CA GLU A 92 -0.74 7.95 30.79
C GLU A 92 -1.17 7.11 32.00
N GLU A 93 -2.47 6.87 32.18
CA GLU A 93 -3.02 6.00 33.23
C GLU A 93 -2.70 4.51 32.97
N LEU A 94 -2.33 4.14 31.75
CA LEU A 94 -2.03 2.76 31.35
C LEU A 94 -0.53 2.45 31.43
N PRO A 95 -0.15 1.18 31.70
CA PRO A 95 1.20 0.70 31.54
C PRO A 95 1.71 1.01 30.11
N LYS A 96 2.98 1.38 29.96
CA LYS A 96 3.58 1.74 28.65
C LYS A 96 3.31 0.70 27.57
N ALA A 97 3.35 -0.57 27.90
CA ALA A 97 3.12 -1.68 26.97
C ALA A 97 1.66 -1.77 26.45
N GLU A 98 0.70 -1.15 27.14
CA GLU A 98 -0.72 -1.20 26.82
C GLU A 98 -1.25 0.07 26.13
N ARG A 99 -0.40 1.11 26.03
CA ARG A 99 -0.80 2.41 25.45
C ARG A 99 -1.04 2.33 23.94
N PHE A 100 -0.26 1.54 23.25
CA PHE A 100 -0.33 1.40 21.80
C PHE A 100 -0.29 -0.07 21.39
N GLY A 101 -1.07 -0.41 20.38
CA GLY A 101 -1.19 -1.77 19.89
C GLY A 101 -1.28 -1.84 18.36
N SER A 102 -2.01 -2.86 17.92
CA SER A 102 -2.36 -3.10 16.51
C SER A 102 -3.88 -3.08 16.32
N GLU A 103 -4.34 -2.95 15.07
CA GLU A 103 -5.71 -3.29 14.72
C GLU A 103 -5.94 -4.78 14.95
N LYS A 104 -7.12 -5.14 15.44
CA LYS A 104 -7.54 -6.53 15.70
C LYS A 104 -8.92 -6.86 15.13
N SER A 105 -9.68 -5.84 14.73
CA SER A 105 -11.01 -6.01 14.17
C SER A 105 -11.08 -5.48 12.74
N ALA A 106 -11.73 -6.24 11.86
CA ALA A 106 -12.08 -5.80 10.52
C ALA A 106 -12.92 -4.52 10.54
N ARG A 107 -13.77 -4.33 11.59
CA ARG A 107 -14.55 -3.10 11.76
C ARG A 107 -13.64 -1.87 11.82
N GLN A 108 -12.52 -1.94 12.54
CA GLN A 108 -11.56 -0.83 12.63
C GLN A 108 -11.05 -0.42 11.24
N VAL A 109 -10.78 -1.41 10.39
CA VAL A 109 -10.32 -1.16 9.02
C VAL A 109 -11.43 -0.57 8.15
N PHE A 110 -12.64 -1.15 8.21
CA PHE A 110 -13.78 -0.64 7.45
C PHE A 110 -14.16 0.77 7.88
N ASP A 111 -14.20 1.02 9.18
CA ASP A 111 -14.54 2.34 9.73
C ASP A 111 -13.53 3.41 9.34
N ARG A 112 -12.22 3.13 9.39
CA ARG A 112 -11.21 4.13 9.01
C ARG A 112 -11.19 4.41 7.52
N LEU A 113 -11.43 3.39 6.68
CA LEU A 113 -11.50 3.56 5.23
C LEU A 113 -12.72 4.39 4.84
N ALA A 114 -13.90 3.90 5.21
CA ALA A 114 -15.16 4.56 4.89
C ALA A 114 -15.23 5.97 5.50
N GLY A 115 -14.74 6.12 6.75
CA GLY A 115 -14.72 7.39 7.45
C GLY A 115 -13.81 8.42 6.78
N ALA A 116 -12.59 8.04 6.40
CA ALA A 116 -11.69 8.95 5.71
C ALA A 116 -12.23 9.37 4.34
N TRP A 117 -12.78 8.45 3.55
CA TRP A 117 -13.39 8.78 2.25
C TRP A 117 -14.59 9.70 2.41
N THR A 118 -15.44 9.46 3.41
CA THR A 118 -16.60 10.31 3.70
C THR A 118 -16.15 11.69 4.19
N TYR A 119 -15.15 11.75 5.06
CA TYR A 119 -14.56 13.00 5.53
C TYR A 119 -14.01 13.84 4.38
N TRP A 120 -13.23 13.24 3.46
CA TRP A 120 -12.73 13.93 2.28
C TRP A 120 -13.87 14.39 1.36
N GLY A 121 -14.89 13.56 1.18
CA GLY A 121 -16.08 13.93 0.41
C GLY A 121 -16.87 15.08 1.04
N TRP A 122 -16.95 15.12 2.39
CA TRP A 122 -17.56 16.24 3.10
C TRP A 122 -16.76 17.52 2.92
N LYS A 123 -15.46 17.49 3.15
CA LYS A 123 -14.55 18.62 2.95
C LYS A 123 -14.57 19.12 1.49
N GLY A 124 -14.66 18.20 0.54
CA GLY A 124 -14.81 18.50 -0.90
C GLY A 124 -16.22 18.93 -1.33
N LYS A 125 -17.17 19.06 -0.39
CA LYS A 125 -18.55 19.48 -0.65
C LYS A 125 -19.30 18.57 -1.66
N TYR A 126 -19.00 17.26 -1.61
CA TYR A 126 -19.63 16.30 -2.52
C TYR A 126 -21.06 15.92 -2.12
N PHE A 127 -21.40 15.99 -0.83
CA PHE A 127 -22.71 15.59 -0.31
C PHE A 127 -23.69 16.76 -0.28
N GLY A 128 -24.96 16.48 -0.54
CA GLY A 128 -26.03 17.47 -0.49
C GLY A 128 -26.52 17.77 0.94
N SER A 129 -26.33 16.80 1.85
CA SER A 129 -26.76 16.90 3.25
C SER A 129 -25.87 16.06 4.16
N VAL A 130 -26.05 16.22 5.48
CA VAL A 130 -25.41 15.36 6.50
C VAL A 130 -25.91 13.91 6.36
N GLU A 131 -27.18 13.70 6.02
CA GLU A 131 -27.73 12.36 5.81
C GLU A 131 -27.14 11.68 4.57
N ASP A 132 -26.88 12.41 3.49
CA ASP A 132 -26.18 11.84 2.32
C ASP A 132 -24.77 11.34 2.70
N ALA A 133 -24.05 12.10 3.52
CA ALA A 133 -22.75 11.70 4.01
C ALA A 133 -22.84 10.48 4.95
N ARG A 134 -23.85 10.45 5.83
CA ARG A 134 -24.09 9.31 6.71
C ARG A 134 -24.46 8.06 5.93
N ALA A 135 -25.35 8.18 4.95
CA ALA A 135 -25.73 7.08 4.08
C ALA A 135 -24.50 6.52 3.33
N PHE A 136 -23.67 7.39 2.76
CA PHE A 136 -22.44 6.98 2.09
C PHE A 136 -21.48 6.23 3.02
N TYR A 137 -21.29 6.72 4.25
CA TYR A 137 -20.45 6.08 5.25
C TYR A 137 -20.97 4.69 5.63
N ASP A 138 -22.27 4.57 5.87
CA ASP A 138 -22.88 3.30 6.28
C ASP A 138 -22.88 2.27 5.15
N GLU A 139 -23.27 2.67 3.93
CA GLU A 139 -23.25 1.81 2.75
C GLU A 139 -21.84 1.27 2.46
N LEU A 140 -20.81 2.13 2.52
CA LEU A 140 -19.43 1.68 2.31
C LEU A 140 -18.97 0.67 3.36
N ARG A 141 -19.28 0.87 4.63
CA ARG A 141 -18.94 -0.08 5.70
C ARG A 141 -19.60 -1.44 5.47
N PHE A 142 -20.87 -1.43 5.09
CA PHE A 142 -21.61 -2.65 4.73
C PHE A 142 -20.99 -3.34 3.51
N MET A 143 -20.71 -2.60 2.45
CA MET A 143 -20.13 -3.14 1.22
C MET A 143 -18.75 -3.77 1.46
N LEU A 144 -17.90 -3.14 2.26
CA LEU A 144 -16.60 -3.70 2.64
C LEU A 144 -16.75 -4.99 3.45
N ALA A 145 -17.62 -4.98 4.46
CA ALA A 145 -17.85 -6.14 5.33
C ALA A 145 -18.46 -7.35 4.57
N LYS A 146 -19.31 -7.08 3.59
CA LYS A 146 -19.94 -8.11 2.73
C LYS A 146 -19.11 -8.48 1.50
N GLN A 147 -17.91 -7.91 1.34
CA GLN A 147 -17.06 -8.12 0.16
C GLN A 147 -17.73 -7.75 -1.19
N ILE A 148 -18.68 -6.81 -1.17
CA ILE A 148 -19.32 -6.29 -2.39
C ILE A 148 -18.36 -5.38 -3.14
N ALA A 149 -17.52 -4.64 -2.40
CA ALA A 149 -16.48 -3.78 -2.94
C ALA A 149 -15.19 -3.90 -2.10
N ALA A 150 -14.06 -3.67 -2.76
CA ALA A 150 -12.76 -3.58 -2.12
C ALA A 150 -11.90 -2.55 -2.83
N PRO A 151 -11.21 -1.65 -2.11
CA PRO A 151 -10.25 -0.76 -2.72
C PRO A 151 -8.97 -1.50 -3.11
N ASN A 152 -8.10 -0.84 -3.85
CA ASN A 152 -6.76 -1.35 -4.11
C ASN A 152 -5.91 -1.41 -2.81
N SER A 153 -4.86 -2.22 -2.83
CA SER A 153 -4.04 -2.50 -1.63
C SER A 153 -3.47 -1.28 -0.91
N PRO A 154 -2.94 -0.23 -1.58
CA PRO A 154 -2.44 0.96 -0.89
C PRO A 154 -3.46 1.65 -0.01
N GLN A 155 -4.73 1.64 -0.39
CA GLN A 155 -5.80 2.18 0.43
C GLN A 155 -5.97 1.39 1.74
N TRP A 156 -5.95 0.06 1.68
CA TRP A 156 -6.13 -0.79 2.85
C TRP A 156 -5.13 -0.51 3.97
N PHE A 157 -3.88 -0.20 3.67
CA PHE A 157 -2.87 0.00 4.71
C PHE A 157 -2.46 1.46 4.95
N ASN A 158 -2.87 2.42 4.09
CA ASN A 158 -2.50 3.83 4.25
C ASN A 158 -3.69 4.73 4.59
N THR A 159 -4.89 4.44 4.03
CA THR A 159 -6.05 5.33 4.15
C THR A 159 -6.68 5.27 5.53
N GLY A 160 -6.99 6.43 6.07
CA GLY A 160 -7.73 6.59 7.30
C GLY A 160 -6.90 6.49 8.58
N LEU A 161 -5.60 6.16 8.52
CA LEU A 161 -4.74 6.08 9.70
C LEU A 161 -4.62 7.43 10.43
N TYR A 162 -4.51 8.52 9.67
CA TYR A 162 -4.50 9.88 10.23
C TYR A 162 -5.86 10.27 10.78
N TRP A 163 -6.94 9.99 10.03
CA TRP A 163 -8.30 10.34 10.42
C TRP A 163 -8.77 9.57 11.68
N ALA A 164 -8.54 8.26 11.71
CA ALA A 164 -9.04 7.39 12.78
C ALA A 164 -8.17 7.36 14.04
N TYR A 165 -6.87 7.59 13.92
CA TYR A 165 -5.91 7.37 15.01
C TYR A 165 -4.94 8.52 15.24
N GLY A 166 -4.94 9.56 14.40
CA GLY A 166 -3.93 10.61 14.44
C GLY A 166 -2.54 10.13 14.02
N ILE A 167 -2.42 8.93 13.45
CA ILE A 167 -1.14 8.40 13.01
C ILE A 167 -0.61 9.23 11.86
N ASN A 168 0.59 9.75 12.02
CA ASN A 168 1.27 10.58 11.04
C ASN A 168 2.67 10.03 10.71
N GLY A 169 3.31 10.58 9.69
CA GLY A 169 4.66 10.23 9.29
C GLY A 169 5.22 11.22 8.26
N PRO A 170 6.53 11.18 8.01
CA PRO A 170 7.17 12.09 7.06
C PRO A 170 6.57 11.96 5.66
N SER A 171 6.42 13.11 4.99
CA SER A 171 5.94 13.19 3.62
C SER A 171 6.81 12.36 2.67
N GLN A 172 6.17 11.77 1.66
CA GLN A 172 6.82 11.03 0.59
C GLN A 172 7.28 11.90 -0.58
N GLY A 173 7.05 13.22 -0.48
CA GLY A 173 7.33 14.16 -1.56
C GLY A 173 6.26 14.21 -2.65
N HIS A 174 5.09 13.62 -2.41
CA HIS A 174 3.95 13.70 -3.32
C HIS A 174 3.16 15.00 -3.13
N PHE A 175 2.28 15.27 -4.08
CA PHE A 175 1.42 16.44 -4.11
C PHE A 175 -0.05 16.01 -4.10
N TYR A 176 -0.91 16.91 -3.63
CA TYR A 176 -2.36 16.78 -3.72
C TYR A 176 -2.96 18.13 -4.12
N VAL A 177 -4.19 18.11 -4.63
CA VAL A 177 -4.95 19.34 -4.88
C VAL A 177 -5.70 19.69 -3.61
N ASP A 178 -5.39 20.87 -3.06
CA ASP A 178 -6.09 21.41 -1.90
C ASP A 178 -7.53 21.76 -2.27
N PHE A 179 -8.48 21.24 -1.53
CA PHE A 179 -9.90 21.35 -1.87
C PHE A 179 -10.48 22.77 -1.69
N GLU A 180 -9.85 23.61 -0.87
CA GLU A 180 -10.29 25.00 -0.65
C GLU A 180 -9.73 25.94 -1.73
N SER A 181 -8.43 25.87 -1.95
CA SER A 181 -7.73 26.76 -2.87
C SER A 181 -7.71 26.27 -4.32
N GLY A 182 -7.99 24.97 -4.57
CA GLY A 182 -7.84 24.33 -5.87
C GLY A 182 -6.38 24.25 -6.37
N LYS A 183 -5.40 24.57 -5.53
CA LYS A 183 -3.99 24.60 -5.91
C LYS A 183 -3.30 23.28 -5.62
N LEU A 184 -2.28 22.99 -6.41
CA LEU A 184 -1.38 21.88 -6.17
C LEU A 184 -0.48 22.19 -4.97
N VAL A 185 -0.56 21.38 -3.92
CA VAL A 185 0.19 21.54 -2.67
C VAL A 185 1.03 20.30 -2.41
N LYS A 186 2.29 20.51 -2.00
CA LYS A 186 3.16 19.42 -1.58
C LYS A 186 2.71 18.89 -0.22
N SER A 187 2.43 17.59 -0.13
CA SER A 187 2.03 16.97 1.13
C SER A 187 3.14 17.07 2.18
N LYS A 188 2.76 17.38 3.41
CA LYS A 188 3.62 17.38 4.59
C LYS A 188 3.55 16.07 5.37
N SER A 189 2.57 15.23 5.08
CA SER A 189 2.26 14.01 5.80
C SER A 189 2.12 12.83 4.85
N ALA A 190 2.56 11.65 5.29
CA ALA A 190 2.36 10.39 4.57
C ALA A 190 0.92 9.88 4.62
N TYR A 191 0.15 10.23 5.67
CA TYR A 191 -1.14 9.61 5.97
C TYR A 191 -2.33 10.58 6.00
N GLU A 192 -2.10 11.89 6.04
CA GLU A 192 -3.17 12.89 5.94
C GLU A 192 -3.74 12.95 4.52
N HIS A 193 -2.86 13.02 3.53
CA HIS A 193 -3.18 12.92 2.10
C HIS A 193 -2.35 11.79 1.49
N PRO A 194 -2.68 10.50 1.78
CA PRO A 194 -1.89 9.38 1.31
C PRO A 194 -2.00 9.22 -0.21
N GLN A 195 -1.00 8.59 -0.82
CA GLN A 195 -1.10 8.12 -2.20
C GLN A 195 -2.02 6.91 -2.27
N PRO A 196 -3.21 7.03 -2.88
CA PRO A 196 -4.22 5.97 -2.86
C PRO A 196 -4.11 4.99 -4.04
N HIS A 197 -3.25 5.27 -5.03
CA HIS A 197 -3.19 4.54 -6.29
C HIS A 197 -2.29 3.30 -6.19
N ALA A 198 -2.71 2.23 -6.83
CA ALA A 198 -1.98 0.96 -6.83
C ALA A 198 -0.78 0.99 -7.76
N CYS A 199 -0.91 1.65 -8.91
CA CYS A 199 0.10 1.66 -9.96
C CYS A 199 0.25 3.04 -10.57
N PHE A 200 1.48 3.36 -10.94
CA PHE A 200 1.85 4.61 -11.61
C PHE A 200 2.57 4.32 -12.92
N ILE A 201 2.10 4.94 -13.99
CA ILE A 201 2.83 4.95 -15.25
C ILE A 201 3.86 6.07 -15.19
N GLN A 202 5.12 5.70 -15.43
CA GLN A 202 6.27 6.59 -15.38
C GLN A 202 6.89 6.72 -16.77
N SER A 203 7.43 7.88 -17.06
CA SER A 203 8.29 8.10 -18.23
C SER A 203 9.76 8.14 -17.82
N VAL A 204 10.64 7.82 -18.75
CA VAL A 204 12.08 7.93 -18.60
C VAL A 204 12.69 8.56 -19.85
N ALA A 205 13.59 9.52 -19.66
CA ALA A 205 14.38 10.12 -20.72
C ALA A 205 15.73 9.39 -20.83
N ASP A 206 16.33 9.42 -22.02
CA ASP A 206 17.68 8.89 -22.27
C ASP A 206 18.75 9.84 -21.71
N ASP A 207 18.73 9.97 -20.40
CA ASP A 207 19.64 10.77 -19.58
C ASP A 207 19.95 9.99 -18.31
N LEU A 208 21.20 10.07 -17.81
CA LEU A 208 21.60 9.28 -16.67
C LEU A 208 21.07 9.84 -15.35
N VAL A 209 21.25 11.13 -15.10
CA VAL A 209 21.11 11.71 -13.75
C VAL A 209 20.15 12.90 -13.64
N ASN A 210 19.84 13.57 -14.76
CA ASN A 210 18.97 14.74 -14.72
C ASN A 210 17.51 14.38 -14.43
N GLU A 211 16.70 15.39 -14.17
CA GLU A 211 15.27 15.22 -13.93
C GLU A 211 14.58 14.50 -15.10
N GLY A 212 13.79 13.49 -14.79
CA GLY A 212 13.17 12.60 -15.78
C GLY A 212 14.08 11.50 -16.34
N GLY A 213 15.36 11.48 -15.98
CA GLY A 213 16.33 10.47 -16.42
C GLY A 213 16.26 9.16 -15.62
N ILE A 214 17.23 8.30 -15.90
CA ILE A 214 17.25 6.90 -15.40
C ILE A 214 17.36 6.85 -13.86
N MET A 215 18.32 7.58 -13.27
CA MET A 215 18.50 7.55 -11.81
C MET A 215 17.36 8.26 -11.08
N ASP A 216 16.81 9.32 -11.66
CA ASP A 216 15.61 9.97 -11.12
C ASP A 216 14.39 9.01 -11.15
N LEU A 217 14.23 8.21 -12.21
CA LEU A 217 13.20 7.17 -12.24
C LEU A 217 13.34 6.20 -11.06
N TRP A 218 14.56 5.73 -10.76
CA TRP A 218 14.76 4.80 -9.64
C TRP A 218 14.44 5.43 -8.30
N VAL A 219 14.71 6.72 -8.10
CA VAL A 219 14.32 7.46 -6.90
C VAL A 219 12.80 7.58 -6.77
N ARG A 220 12.11 7.91 -7.87
CA ARG A 220 10.64 7.99 -7.90
C ARG A 220 10.01 6.62 -7.61
N GLU A 221 10.49 5.56 -8.26
CA GLU A 221 10.03 4.19 -8.02
C GLU A 221 10.24 3.76 -6.56
N ALA A 222 11.40 4.04 -5.97
CA ALA A 222 11.68 3.71 -4.58
C ALA A 222 10.67 4.34 -3.61
N ARG A 223 10.26 5.58 -3.86
CA ARG A 223 9.22 6.28 -3.08
C ARG A 223 7.87 5.57 -3.21
N LEU A 224 7.46 5.22 -4.44
CA LEU A 224 6.20 4.54 -4.71
C LEU A 224 6.17 3.13 -4.09
N PHE A 225 7.24 2.36 -4.23
CA PHE A 225 7.35 1.02 -3.65
C PHE A 225 7.30 1.04 -2.13
N LYS A 226 7.92 2.03 -1.49
CA LYS A 226 7.91 2.18 -0.01
C LYS A 226 6.49 2.22 0.55
N TYR A 227 5.54 2.79 -0.19
CA TYR A 227 4.16 2.95 0.24
C TYR A 227 3.18 1.98 -0.45
N GLY A 228 3.72 0.98 -1.12
CA GLY A 228 2.97 -0.18 -1.61
C GLY A 228 2.36 -0.03 -2.99
N SER A 229 2.68 1.03 -3.71
CA SER A 229 2.29 1.20 -5.10
C SER A 229 3.25 0.47 -6.04
N GLY A 230 2.77 0.05 -7.20
CA GLY A 230 3.57 -0.48 -8.29
C GLY A 230 3.88 0.60 -9.34
N THR A 231 4.80 0.28 -10.25
CA THR A 231 5.16 1.16 -11.37
C THR A 231 5.13 0.43 -12.71
N GLY A 232 4.91 1.18 -13.78
CA GLY A 232 5.08 0.73 -15.15
C GLY A 232 5.79 1.79 -15.98
N SER A 233 6.82 1.42 -16.71
CA SER A 233 7.60 2.37 -17.53
C SER A 233 7.93 1.77 -18.87
N ASN A 234 7.79 2.57 -19.94
CA ASN A 234 8.30 2.24 -21.26
C ASN A 234 9.75 2.76 -21.36
N PHE A 235 10.67 1.85 -21.62
CA PHE A 235 12.11 2.10 -21.70
C PHE A 235 12.63 2.22 -23.13
N SER A 236 11.77 2.16 -24.13
CA SER A 236 12.16 2.16 -25.55
C SER A 236 12.90 3.41 -26.01
N LYS A 237 12.82 4.50 -25.25
CA LYS A 237 13.56 5.73 -25.52
C LYS A 237 15.04 5.67 -25.11
N LEU A 238 15.42 4.71 -24.28
CA LEU A 238 16.82 4.54 -23.90
C LEU A 238 17.57 3.91 -25.06
N ARG A 239 18.76 4.42 -25.32
CA ARG A 239 19.60 3.87 -26.40
C ARG A 239 20.08 2.46 -26.08
N GLY A 240 20.25 1.66 -27.11
CA GLY A 240 20.74 0.30 -27.04
C GLY A 240 22.23 0.20 -26.74
N GLU A 241 22.71 -1.03 -26.58
CA GLU A 241 24.11 -1.33 -26.35
C GLU A 241 24.96 -0.93 -27.58
N ASN A 242 26.11 -0.35 -27.33
CA ASN A 242 27.07 0.13 -28.35
C ASN A 242 26.60 1.33 -29.20
N GLU A 243 25.43 1.92 -28.96
CA GLU A 243 25.07 3.17 -29.60
C GLU A 243 25.97 4.32 -29.10
N ALA A 244 26.23 5.28 -29.98
CA ALA A 244 27.16 6.39 -29.71
C ALA A 244 26.61 7.34 -28.64
N LEU A 245 27.46 7.78 -27.72
CA LEU A 245 27.20 8.84 -26.75
C LEU A 245 27.60 10.20 -27.31
N SER A 246 26.87 11.27 -26.96
CA SER A 246 27.14 12.64 -27.38
C SER A 246 28.53 13.16 -26.98
N GLY A 247 29.07 12.71 -25.85
CA GLY A 247 30.42 13.04 -25.37
C GLY A 247 31.54 12.12 -25.89
N GLY A 248 31.22 11.24 -26.81
CA GLY A 248 32.12 10.16 -27.27
C GLY A 248 32.00 8.90 -26.40
N GLY A 249 32.34 7.76 -26.99
CA GLY A 249 32.14 6.47 -26.31
C GLY A 249 30.84 5.77 -26.72
N LYS A 250 30.50 4.69 -26.03
CA LYS A 250 29.38 3.82 -26.35
C LYS A 250 28.48 3.58 -25.16
N SER A 251 27.20 3.43 -25.43
CA SER A 251 26.19 3.07 -24.43
C SER A 251 26.41 1.66 -23.86
N SER A 252 26.19 1.47 -22.59
CA SER A 252 26.14 0.15 -21.94
C SER A 252 24.84 -0.62 -22.18
N GLY A 253 23.90 0.00 -22.91
CA GLY A 253 22.63 -0.58 -23.30
C GLY A 253 21.54 -0.59 -22.22
N LEU A 254 20.31 -0.78 -22.69
CA LEU A 254 19.10 -0.86 -21.89
C LEU A 254 19.21 -1.88 -20.75
N MET A 255 19.72 -3.07 -21.06
CA MET A 255 19.76 -4.19 -20.12
C MET A 255 20.61 -3.91 -18.88
N SER A 256 21.64 -3.10 -18.99
CA SER A 256 22.48 -2.69 -17.86
C SER A 256 21.70 -1.86 -16.85
N PHE A 257 20.90 -0.93 -17.31
CA PHE A 257 20.06 -0.08 -16.46
C PHE A 257 18.85 -0.83 -15.87
N LEU A 258 18.21 -1.71 -16.65
CA LEU A 258 17.11 -2.54 -16.15
C LEU A 258 17.54 -3.43 -14.99
N LYS A 259 18.74 -3.99 -15.02
CA LYS A 259 19.31 -4.79 -13.93
C LYS A 259 19.47 -3.99 -12.63
N ILE A 260 19.85 -2.70 -12.72
CA ILE A 260 19.92 -1.81 -11.54
C ILE A 260 18.52 -1.65 -10.94
N GLY A 261 17.52 -1.32 -11.75
CA GLY A 261 16.14 -1.13 -11.29
C GLY A 261 15.52 -2.42 -10.73
N ASP A 262 15.81 -3.58 -11.31
CA ASP A 262 15.34 -4.88 -10.82
C ASP A 262 15.92 -5.20 -9.42
N ARG A 263 17.21 -4.95 -9.22
CA ARG A 263 17.86 -5.13 -7.92
C ARG A 263 17.33 -4.15 -6.87
N ALA A 264 17.16 -2.88 -7.23
CA ALA A 264 16.56 -1.87 -6.35
C ALA A 264 15.15 -2.27 -5.94
N ALA A 265 14.29 -2.66 -6.89
CA ALA A 265 12.94 -3.13 -6.61
C ALA A 265 12.93 -4.37 -5.70
N GLY A 266 13.84 -5.34 -5.93
CA GLY A 266 13.98 -6.53 -5.10
C GLY A 266 14.37 -6.25 -3.65
N ALA A 267 15.10 -5.16 -3.40
CA ALA A 267 15.52 -4.76 -2.06
C ALA A 267 14.44 -4.01 -1.26
N ILE A 268 13.48 -3.36 -1.95
CA ILE A 268 12.48 -2.50 -1.32
C ILE A 268 11.25 -3.32 -0.93
N LYS A 269 10.87 -3.24 0.35
CA LYS A 269 9.63 -3.82 0.89
C LYS A 269 8.71 -2.70 1.37
N SER A 270 7.47 -2.68 0.89
CA SER A 270 6.52 -1.67 1.31
C SER A 270 6.09 -1.83 2.77
N GLY A 271 5.91 -0.70 3.45
CA GLY A 271 5.41 -0.66 4.82
C GLY A 271 6.23 -1.47 5.84
N GLY A 272 7.46 -1.83 5.47
CA GLY A 272 8.37 -2.60 6.34
C GLY A 272 8.02 -4.08 6.50
N THR A 273 6.95 -4.60 5.88
CA THR A 273 6.54 -5.94 6.26
C THR A 273 6.22 -6.92 5.14
N THR A 274 5.46 -6.60 4.10
CA THR A 274 4.81 -7.74 3.45
C THR A 274 4.57 -7.64 1.96
N ARG A 275 4.62 -6.46 1.35
CA ARG A 275 4.44 -6.32 -0.09
C ARG A 275 5.77 -6.04 -0.78
N ARG A 276 6.12 -6.90 -1.73
CA ARG A 276 7.27 -6.67 -2.62
C ARG A 276 6.92 -5.57 -3.62
N ALA A 277 7.93 -4.84 -4.07
CA ALA A 277 7.81 -3.92 -5.19
C ALA A 277 7.25 -4.66 -6.42
N ALA A 278 6.35 -3.99 -7.13
CA ALA A 278 5.78 -4.49 -8.39
C ALA A 278 6.20 -3.52 -9.50
N LYS A 279 6.94 -4.02 -10.48
CA LYS A 279 7.49 -3.25 -11.58
C LYS A 279 7.14 -3.89 -12.91
N MET A 280 6.51 -3.11 -13.79
CA MET A 280 6.31 -3.46 -15.19
C MET A 280 7.31 -2.70 -16.05
N VAL A 281 7.90 -3.40 -17.00
CA VAL A 281 8.83 -2.86 -18.00
C VAL A 281 8.24 -3.12 -19.38
N VAL A 282 8.18 -2.10 -20.20
CA VAL A 282 7.76 -2.18 -21.59
C VAL A 282 8.94 -1.77 -22.46
N VAL A 283 9.18 -2.53 -23.52
CA VAL A 283 10.17 -2.25 -24.56
C VAL A 283 9.51 -2.51 -25.91
N ASP A 284 9.60 -1.56 -26.83
CA ASP A 284 9.03 -1.68 -28.16
C ASP A 284 9.82 -2.70 -28.99
N VAL A 285 9.16 -3.39 -29.90
CA VAL A 285 9.73 -4.54 -30.63
C VAL A 285 10.87 -4.18 -31.56
N ASP A 286 10.99 -2.92 -31.95
CA ASP A 286 12.03 -2.37 -32.81
C ASP A 286 13.26 -1.83 -32.02
N HIS A 287 13.27 -1.96 -30.70
CA HIS A 287 14.40 -1.53 -29.88
C HIS A 287 15.65 -2.38 -30.16
N PRO A 288 16.86 -1.79 -30.29
CA PRO A 288 18.10 -2.53 -30.59
C PRO A 288 18.39 -3.70 -29.62
N ASP A 289 18.05 -3.57 -28.33
CA ASP A 289 18.30 -4.59 -27.33
C ASP A 289 17.11 -5.56 -27.12
N ILE A 290 16.13 -5.60 -28.03
CA ILE A 290 14.86 -6.35 -27.78
C ILE A 290 15.10 -7.87 -27.60
N GLU A 291 16.02 -8.47 -28.34
CA GLU A 291 16.32 -9.89 -28.19
C GLU A 291 16.92 -10.20 -26.82
N ALA A 292 17.86 -9.36 -26.35
CA ALA A 292 18.44 -9.48 -25.03
C ALA A 292 17.37 -9.31 -23.91
N PHE A 293 16.39 -8.43 -24.13
CA PHE A 293 15.27 -8.22 -23.22
C PHE A 293 14.33 -9.45 -23.16
N ILE A 294 13.98 -10.01 -24.30
CA ILE A 294 13.12 -11.21 -24.38
C ILE A 294 13.79 -12.38 -23.65
N ASP A 295 15.07 -12.60 -23.90
CA ASP A 295 15.83 -13.71 -23.30
C ASP A 295 16.16 -13.51 -21.82
N TRP A 296 16.06 -12.31 -21.30
CA TRP A 296 16.55 -11.98 -19.95
C TRP A 296 16.00 -12.89 -18.86
N LYS A 297 14.70 -13.08 -18.82
CA LYS A 297 14.07 -13.89 -17.75
C LYS A 297 14.41 -15.37 -17.88
N VAL A 298 14.47 -15.89 -19.09
CA VAL A 298 14.89 -17.29 -19.35
C VAL A 298 16.32 -17.51 -18.85
N LYS A 299 17.25 -16.64 -19.22
CA LYS A 299 18.64 -16.72 -18.76
C LYS A 299 18.81 -16.62 -17.25
N GLU A 300 18.01 -15.78 -16.57
CA GLU A 300 18.03 -15.70 -15.11
C GLU A 300 17.47 -16.97 -14.45
N GLU A 301 16.43 -17.58 -14.99
CA GLU A 301 15.89 -18.85 -14.51
C GLU A 301 16.86 -20.00 -14.69
N GLU A 302 17.54 -20.09 -15.83
CA GLU A 302 18.60 -21.09 -16.08
C GLU A 302 19.76 -20.97 -15.09
N LYS A 303 20.20 -19.73 -14.76
CA LYS A 303 21.20 -19.50 -13.73
C LYS A 303 20.74 -19.97 -12.36
N VAL A 304 19.49 -19.70 -11.99
CA VAL A 304 18.92 -20.16 -10.69
C VAL A 304 18.88 -21.66 -10.65
N ALA A 305 18.46 -22.35 -11.72
CA ALA A 305 18.42 -23.79 -11.81
C ALA A 305 19.82 -24.41 -11.65
N ALA A 306 20.82 -23.84 -12.33
CA ALA A 306 22.21 -24.28 -12.24
C ALA A 306 22.78 -24.10 -10.83
N LEU A 307 22.53 -22.92 -10.17
CA LEU A 307 22.97 -22.65 -8.82
C LEU A 307 22.31 -23.58 -7.79
N VAL A 308 21.02 -23.89 -7.94
CA VAL A 308 20.29 -24.82 -7.06
C VAL A 308 20.86 -26.22 -7.21
N ALA A 309 21.09 -26.70 -8.45
CA ALA A 309 21.69 -28.00 -8.69
C ALA A 309 23.10 -28.10 -8.10
N GLY A 310 23.95 -27.11 -8.35
CA GLY A 310 25.32 -27.02 -7.79
C GLY A 310 25.31 -27.00 -6.26
N SER A 311 24.43 -26.22 -5.64
CA SER A 311 24.29 -26.17 -4.16
C SER A 311 23.91 -27.51 -3.55
N LYS A 312 23.00 -28.26 -4.21
CA LYS A 312 22.64 -29.64 -3.75
C LYS A 312 23.82 -30.57 -3.83
N ILE A 313 24.62 -30.54 -4.90
CA ILE A 313 25.81 -31.37 -5.06
C ILE A 313 26.85 -31.05 -3.98
N VAL A 314 27.15 -29.75 -3.77
CA VAL A 314 28.11 -29.32 -2.74
C VAL A 314 27.64 -29.75 -1.34
N LYS A 315 26.36 -29.54 -1.00
CA LYS A 315 25.82 -30.01 0.29
C LYS A 315 25.94 -31.53 0.49
N LYS A 316 25.74 -32.30 -0.57
CA LYS A 316 25.91 -33.77 -0.52
C LYS A 316 27.38 -34.14 -0.29
N ALA A 317 28.30 -33.49 -0.99
CA ALA A 317 29.73 -33.72 -0.82
C ALA A 317 30.22 -33.37 0.59
N LEU A 318 29.82 -32.21 1.13
CA LEU A 318 30.17 -31.76 2.48
C LEU A 318 29.59 -32.66 3.58
N LYS A 319 28.51 -33.40 3.34
CA LYS A 319 27.96 -34.38 4.29
C LYS A 319 28.68 -35.71 4.24
N ALA A 320 29.43 -35.97 3.19
CA ALA A 320 30.17 -37.25 3.01
C ALA A 320 31.61 -37.17 3.56
N ILE A 321 32.09 -35.98 3.92
CA ILE A 321 33.34 -35.71 4.64
C ILE A 321 33.05 -35.67 6.14
#